data_e31eb82851e1a1a8dbf2eaaffc9e19d8
#
_entry.id   e31eb82851e1a1a8dbf2eaaffc9e19d8
#
_cell.length_a   1.000
_cell.length_b   1.000
_cell.length_c   1.000
_cell.angle_alpha   90.00
_cell.angle_beta   90.00
_cell.angle_gamma   90.00
#
_symmetry.space_group_name_H-M   'P 1'
#
loop_
_entity.id
_entity.type
_entity.pdbx_description
1 polymer ?
#
loop_
_entity_poly.entity_id
_entity_poly.type
_entity_poly.pdbx_seq_one_letter_code
_entity_poly.pdbx_strand_id
1 'polypeptide(L)'
;MGGNSRMSEKKLESVIRDAVKLHGHLGPFLVIGVRMGTVAKRILASSGNKDNLSRVIVKVPLRTPYSCILDGIQITTKCTIGNQRLKVEDSPEEITAEFQAQDANKTLILSTNPRIIGEIENAFSRGTTNEELAERIASAAEEQLFELKRR
;
A
#
# COMPACT_ATOMS: atom_id res chain seq x y z
N MET A 1 -22.19 -5.13 11.60
CA MET A 1 -21.81 -5.10 10.21
C MET A 1 -20.50 -4.43 9.92
N GLY A 2 -19.71 -4.28 10.92
CA GLY A 2 -18.42 -3.62 10.79
C GLY A 2 -17.50 -4.24 9.74
N GLY A 3 -17.68 -5.52 9.43
CA GLY A 3 -16.84 -6.18 8.45
C GLY A 3 -17.01 -5.70 7.03
N ASN A 4 -18.09 -4.96 6.74
CA ASN A 4 -18.36 -4.54 5.38
C ASN A 4 -17.43 -3.45 4.87
N SER A 5 -16.70 -2.80 5.77
CA SER A 5 -15.76 -1.77 5.36
C SER A 5 -14.47 -2.35 4.78
N ARG A 6 -14.24 -3.64 4.95
CA ARG A 6 -13.02 -4.26 4.46
C ARG A 6 -13.26 -4.96 3.14
N MET A 7 -12.21 -4.94 2.30
CA MET A 7 -12.25 -5.56 0.99
C MET A 7 -12.36 -7.07 1.11
N SER A 8 -13.19 -7.70 0.28
CA SER A 8 -13.27 -9.14 0.22
C SER A 8 -11.98 -9.73 -0.34
N GLU A 9 -11.71 -11.00 -0.02
CA GLU A 9 -10.54 -11.69 -0.54
C GLU A 9 -10.50 -11.71 -2.06
N LYS A 10 -11.65 -11.97 -2.71
CA LYS A 10 -11.73 -12.00 -4.17
C LYS A 10 -11.39 -10.65 -4.79
N LYS A 11 -11.88 -9.58 -4.19
CA LYS A 11 -11.61 -8.25 -4.71
C LYS A 11 -10.14 -7.88 -4.52
N LEU A 12 -9.57 -8.23 -3.37
CA LEU A 12 -8.16 -7.99 -3.13
C LEU A 12 -7.29 -8.75 -4.11
N GLU A 13 -7.60 -10.02 -4.38
CA GLU A 13 -6.88 -10.80 -5.38
C GLU A 13 -6.92 -10.15 -6.75
N SER A 14 -8.08 -9.61 -7.13
CA SER A 14 -8.25 -8.95 -8.41
C SER A 14 -7.36 -7.72 -8.52
N VAL A 15 -7.32 -6.91 -7.48
CA VAL A 15 -6.47 -5.71 -7.45
C VAL A 15 -4.99 -6.08 -7.48
N ILE A 16 -4.61 -7.12 -6.75
CA ILE A 16 -3.23 -7.61 -6.76
C ILE A 16 -2.85 -8.08 -8.17
N ARG A 17 -3.75 -8.78 -8.88
CA ARG A 17 -3.48 -9.19 -10.26
C ARG A 17 -3.26 -7.99 -11.17
N ASP A 18 -4.04 -6.92 -10.99
CA ASP A 18 -3.83 -5.70 -11.76
C ASP A 18 -2.48 -5.07 -11.45
N ALA A 19 -2.09 -5.08 -10.19
CA ALA A 19 -0.79 -4.56 -9.77
C ALA A 19 0.35 -5.37 -10.39
N VAL A 20 0.21 -6.70 -10.44
CA VAL A 20 1.21 -7.57 -11.08
C VAL A 20 1.34 -7.26 -12.57
N LYS A 21 0.23 -6.98 -13.24
CA LYS A 21 0.28 -6.61 -14.67
C LYS A 21 1.08 -5.34 -14.90
N LEU A 22 0.92 -4.36 -14.02
CA LEU A 22 1.69 -3.13 -14.11
C LEU A 22 3.17 -3.37 -13.77
N HIS A 23 3.42 -4.11 -12.70
CA HIS A 23 4.74 -4.24 -12.08
C HIS A 23 5.60 -5.32 -12.73
N GLY A 24 4.99 -6.40 -13.19
CA GLY A 24 5.68 -7.48 -13.87
C GLY A 24 5.86 -8.75 -13.07
N HIS A 25 5.74 -8.72 -11.75
CA HIS A 25 5.83 -9.92 -10.92
C HIS A 25 5.12 -9.71 -9.59
N LEU A 26 4.91 -10.79 -8.85
CA LEU A 26 4.26 -10.77 -7.55
C LEU A 26 5.31 -10.79 -6.44
N GLY A 27 5.19 -9.89 -5.47
CA GLY A 27 6.08 -9.87 -4.33
C GLY A 27 5.45 -9.16 -3.14
N PRO A 28 6.06 -9.29 -1.96
CA PRO A 28 5.45 -8.76 -0.73
C PRO A 28 5.34 -7.24 -0.69
N PHE A 29 6.35 -6.52 -1.19
CA PHE A 29 6.28 -5.06 -1.15
C PHE A 29 5.25 -4.50 -2.12
N LEU A 30 5.07 -5.15 -3.27
CA LEU A 30 3.98 -4.78 -4.16
C LEU A 30 2.64 -4.90 -3.42
N VAL A 31 2.44 -6.00 -2.69
CA VAL A 31 1.19 -6.23 -1.96
C VAL A 31 1.03 -5.24 -0.80
N ILE A 32 2.12 -4.87 -0.13
CA ILE A 32 2.06 -3.81 0.89
C ILE A 32 1.49 -2.53 0.27
N GLY A 33 1.97 -2.15 -0.91
CA GLY A 33 1.47 -0.96 -1.60
C GLY A 33 -0.02 -1.07 -1.95
N VAL A 34 -0.44 -2.22 -2.44
CA VAL A 34 -1.86 -2.47 -2.71
C VAL A 34 -2.68 -2.32 -1.43
N ARG A 35 -2.21 -2.92 -0.32
CA ARG A 35 -2.92 -2.86 0.96
C ARG A 35 -2.98 -1.42 1.49
N MET A 36 -1.90 -0.65 1.36
CA MET A 36 -1.91 0.76 1.74
C MET A 36 -2.97 1.55 0.99
N GLY A 37 -2.99 1.40 -0.32
CA GLY A 37 -3.95 2.14 -1.14
C GLY A 37 -5.39 1.76 -0.85
N THR A 38 -5.65 0.47 -0.64
CA THR A 38 -7.02 0.03 -0.34
C THR A 38 -7.50 0.52 1.02
N VAL A 39 -6.61 0.51 2.02
CA VAL A 39 -6.94 1.03 3.35
C VAL A 39 -7.24 2.53 3.27
N ALA A 40 -6.39 3.27 2.56
CA ALA A 40 -6.56 4.72 2.45
C ALA A 40 -7.86 5.09 1.75
N LYS A 41 -8.20 4.38 0.68
CA LYS A 41 -9.45 4.64 -0.03
C LYS A 41 -10.65 4.36 0.87
N ARG A 42 -10.61 3.28 1.64
CA ARG A 42 -11.71 2.95 2.54
C ARG A 42 -11.89 4.02 3.63
N ILE A 43 -10.78 4.42 4.26
CA ILE A 43 -10.83 5.34 5.40
C ILE A 43 -11.17 6.76 4.96
N LEU A 44 -10.65 7.18 3.82
CA LEU A 44 -10.84 8.55 3.32
C LEU A 44 -12.05 8.69 2.40
N ALA A 45 -12.76 7.60 2.12
CA ALA A 45 -13.93 7.65 1.27
C ALA A 45 -14.98 8.53 1.91
N SER A 46 -15.48 9.51 1.17
CA SER A 46 -16.65 10.25 1.57
C SER A 46 -17.86 9.66 0.85
N SER A 47 -19.04 9.94 1.39
CA SER A 47 -20.29 9.40 0.91
C SER A 47 -20.45 9.72 -0.59
N GLY A 48 -20.57 8.66 -1.39
CA GLY A 48 -20.82 8.80 -2.81
C GLY A 48 -19.60 9.05 -3.68
N ASN A 49 -18.43 9.21 -3.11
CA ASN A 49 -17.23 9.47 -3.89
C ASN A 49 -16.12 8.50 -3.50
N LYS A 50 -15.89 7.49 -4.34
CA LYS A 50 -14.90 6.45 -4.07
C LYS A 50 -13.48 6.85 -4.47
N ASP A 51 -13.35 7.84 -5.35
CA ASP A 51 -12.05 8.26 -5.87
C ASP A 51 -11.71 9.66 -5.39
N ASN A 52 -11.79 9.85 -4.08
CA ASN A 52 -11.62 11.17 -3.50
C ASN A 52 -10.20 11.50 -3.07
N LEU A 53 -9.22 10.69 -3.47
CA LEU A 53 -7.82 10.98 -3.15
C LEU A 53 -7.28 12.00 -4.15
N SER A 54 -6.71 13.07 -3.64
CA SER A 54 -6.13 14.11 -4.47
C SER A 54 -4.63 13.90 -4.67
N ARG A 55 -3.96 13.29 -3.71
CA ARG A 55 -2.51 13.24 -3.71
C ARG A 55 -2.00 12.19 -2.74
N VAL A 56 -0.85 11.59 -3.07
CA VAL A 56 -0.12 10.68 -2.17
C VAL A 56 1.34 11.10 -2.13
N ILE A 57 1.91 11.15 -0.95
CA ILE A 57 3.35 11.37 -0.75
C ILE A 57 3.91 10.12 -0.09
N VAL A 58 4.87 9.46 -0.74
CA VAL A 58 5.46 8.22 -0.24
C VAL A 58 6.91 8.43 0.09
N LYS A 59 7.30 8.04 1.31
CA LYS A 59 8.70 7.97 1.72
C LYS A 59 9.09 6.50 1.76
N VAL A 60 10.08 6.13 0.98
CA VAL A 60 10.48 4.73 0.84
C VAL A 60 11.93 4.69 0.35
N PRO A 61 12.71 3.67 0.77
CA PRO A 61 14.03 3.50 0.15
C PRO A 61 13.85 3.28 -1.36
N LEU A 62 14.47 4.13 -2.17
CA LEU A 62 14.31 4.08 -3.62
C LEU A 62 15.23 3.04 -4.23
N ARG A 63 15.03 1.80 -3.80
CA ARG A 63 15.71 0.63 -4.35
C ARG A 63 14.80 -0.58 -4.19
N THR A 64 14.97 -1.56 -5.06
CA THR A 64 14.20 -2.81 -4.94
C THR A 64 14.71 -3.61 -3.74
N PRO A 65 13.85 -4.36 -3.07
CA PRO A 65 12.43 -4.56 -3.37
C PRO A 65 11.50 -3.51 -2.73
N TYR A 66 12.04 -2.59 -1.95
CA TYR A 66 11.20 -1.64 -1.17
C TYR A 66 10.38 -0.74 -2.09
N SER A 67 10.98 -0.26 -3.17
CA SER A 67 10.31 0.65 -4.10
C SER A 67 9.16 0.01 -4.86
N CYS A 68 9.04 -1.31 -4.83
CA CYS A 68 7.90 -2.01 -5.46
C CYS A 68 6.55 -1.58 -4.88
N ILE A 69 6.57 -1.05 -3.66
CA ILE A 69 5.37 -0.53 -3.00
C ILE A 69 4.68 0.56 -3.84
N LEU A 70 5.47 1.31 -4.61
CA LEU A 70 4.96 2.43 -5.39
C LEU A 70 3.98 1.98 -6.46
N ASP A 71 4.25 0.86 -7.12
CA ASP A 71 3.35 0.37 -8.15
C ASP A 71 2.01 -0.10 -7.56
N GLY A 72 2.04 -0.68 -6.37
CA GLY A 72 0.81 -1.06 -5.67
C GLY A 72 -0.04 0.14 -5.30
N ILE A 73 0.61 1.21 -4.85
CA ILE A 73 -0.10 2.44 -4.51
C ILE A 73 -0.70 3.07 -5.76
N GLN A 74 0.04 3.13 -6.85
CA GLN A 74 -0.45 3.72 -8.10
C GLN A 74 -1.67 2.99 -8.65
N ILE A 75 -1.64 1.67 -8.62
CA ILE A 75 -2.74 0.89 -9.19
C ILE A 75 -4.03 1.05 -8.37
N THR A 76 -3.90 1.19 -7.05
CA THR A 76 -5.07 1.29 -6.18
C THR A 76 -5.64 2.69 -6.11
N THR A 77 -4.79 3.69 -6.06
CA THR A 77 -5.23 5.07 -5.80
C THR A 77 -5.43 5.89 -7.07
N LYS A 78 -4.84 5.46 -8.18
CA LYS A 78 -4.77 6.23 -9.42
C LYS A 78 -4.02 7.55 -9.28
N CYS A 79 -3.28 7.71 -8.17
CA CYS A 79 -2.32 8.79 -8.02
C CYS A 79 -0.99 8.26 -8.53
N THR A 80 -0.49 8.81 -9.61
CA THR A 80 0.68 8.28 -10.31
C THR A 80 1.72 9.37 -10.53
N ILE A 81 2.93 8.93 -10.89
CA ILE A 81 3.98 9.86 -11.31
C ILE A 81 3.50 10.64 -12.54
N GLY A 82 2.87 9.94 -13.50
CA GLY A 82 2.44 10.56 -14.75
C GLY A 82 1.40 11.65 -14.60
N ASN A 83 0.45 11.47 -13.68
CA ASN A 83 -0.57 12.50 -13.45
C ASN A 83 -0.17 13.50 -12.37
N GLN A 84 1.05 13.39 -11.84
CA GLN A 84 1.64 14.29 -10.85
C GLN A 84 0.91 14.31 -9.51
N ARG A 85 0.16 13.26 -9.22
CA ARG A 85 -0.56 13.13 -7.96
C ARG A 85 0.17 12.21 -6.98
N LEU A 86 1.28 11.63 -7.39
CA LEU A 86 2.16 10.83 -6.53
C LEU A 86 3.50 11.53 -6.42
N LYS A 87 3.90 11.83 -5.20
CA LYS A 87 5.23 12.34 -4.91
C LYS A 87 6.02 11.28 -4.17
N VAL A 88 7.26 11.08 -4.56
CA VAL A 88 8.12 10.06 -3.96
C VAL A 88 9.34 10.73 -3.35
N GLU A 89 9.66 10.37 -2.11
CA GLU A 89 10.84 10.87 -1.41
C GLU A 89 11.67 9.69 -0.95
N ASP A 90 12.98 9.77 -1.16
CA ASP A 90 13.88 8.72 -0.70
C ASP A 90 14.01 8.76 0.81
N SER A 91 14.11 7.59 1.42
CA SER A 91 14.22 7.45 2.87
C SER A 91 15.21 6.31 3.15
N PRO A 92 16.05 6.43 4.19
CA PRO A 92 16.99 5.33 4.49
C PRO A 92 16.29 4.03 4.89
N GLU A 93 15.23 4.10 5.68
CA GLU A 93 14.58 2.91 6.22
C GLU A 93 13.06 3.01 6.28
N GLU A 94 12.54 4.20 6.41
CA GLU A 94 11.12 4.43 6.66
C GLU A 94 10.28 4.11 5.42
N ILE A 95 9.15 3.45 5.62
CA ILE A 95 8.16 3.23 4.56
C ILE A 95 6.84 3.80 5.04
N THR A 96 6.51 4.97 4.53
CA THR A 96 5.38 5.77 5.00
C THR A 96 4.69 6.38 3.81
N ALA A 97 3.36 6.40 3.82
CA ALA A 97 2.58 7.05 2.77
C ALA A 97 1.57 7.98 3.40
N GLU A 98 1.53 9.21 2.89
CA GLU A 98 0.56 10.21 3.30
C GLU A 98 -0.45 10.39 2.19
N PHE A 99 -1.71 10.10 2.48
CA PHE A 99 -2.81 10.17 1.53
C PHE A 99 -3.68 11.38 1.86
N GLN A 100 -3.91 12.22 0.86
CA GLN A 100 -4.71 13.42 1.03
C GLN A 100 -6.02 13.28 0.28
N ALA A 101 -7.13 13.52 0.97
CA ALA A 101 -8.44 13.51 0.33
C ALA A 101 -8.68 14.79 -0.44
N GLN A 102 -9.58 14.74 -1.41
CA GLN A 102 -9.98 15.94 -2.14
C GLN A 102 -10.72 16.93 -1.23
N ASP A 103 -11.43 16.40 -0.25
CA ASP A 103 -11.99 17.24 0.79
C ASP A 103 -10.85 17.72 1.68
N ALA A 104 -10.56 18.97 1.60
CA ALA A 104 -9.30 19.59 1.96
C ALA A 104 -8.73 19.32 3.34
N ASN A 105 -9.43 18.72 4.26
CA ASN A 105 -8.94 18.61 5.63
C ASN A 105 -8.74 17.20 6.12
N LYS A 106 -8.74 16.21 5.20
CA LYS A 106 -8.57 14.82 5.61
C LYS A 106 -7.27 14.26 5.06
N THR A 107 -6.40 13.91 5.97
CA THR A 107 -5.11 13.28 5.63
C THR A 107 -4.95 12.04 6.47
N LEU A 108 -4.47 10.98 5.82
CA LEU A 108 -4.17 9.72 6.48
C LEU A 108 -2.71 9.39 6.25
N ILE A 109 -1.99 9.07 7.31
CA ILE A 109 -0.61 8.60 7.20
C ILE A 109 -0.57 7.14 7.63
N LEU A 110 -0.06 6.30 6.74
CA LEU A 110 0.18 4.89 7.03
C LEU A 110 1.67 4.64 7.05
N SER A 111 2.16 4.06 8.15
CA SER A 111 3.56 3.66 8.26
C SER A 111 3.60 2.15 8.32
N THR A 112 4.45 1.53 7.50
CA THR A 112 4.61 0.08 7.54
C THR A 112 5.35 -0.28 8.81
N ASN A 113 4.82 -1.26 9.55
CA ASN A 113 5.41 -1.72 10.79
C ASN A 113 6.83 -2.24 10.53
N PRO A 114 7.86 -1.69 11.19
CA PRO A 114 9.25 -2.15 10.96
C PRO A 114 9.43 -3.64 11.21
N ARG A 115 8.65 -4.23 12.11
CA ARG A 115 8.74 -5.67 12.37
C ARG A 115 8.35 -6.47 11.14
N ILE A 116 7.33 -6.04 10.40
CA ILE A 116 6.92 -6.71 9.17
C ILE A 116 8.03 -6.64 8.12
N ILE A 117 8.66 -5.47 7.98
CA ILE A 117 9.77 -5.31 7.04
C ILE A 117 10.90 -6.26 7.41
N GLY A 118 11.25 -6.33 8.69
CA GLY A 118 12.30 -7.22 9.16
C GLY A 118 11.96 -8.69 8.95
N GLU A 119 10.71 -9.08 9.13
CA GLU A 119 10.28 -10.46 8.88
C GLU A 119 10.40 -10.83 7.41
N ILE A 120 10.06 -9.89 6.52
CA ILE A 120 10.20 -10.12 5.08
C ILE A 120 11.67 -10.29 4.72
N GLU A 121 12.52 -9.40 5.21
CA GLU A 121 13.96 -9.45 4.93
C GLU A 121 14.57 -10.77 5.42
N ASN A 122 14.20 -11.18 6.62
CA ASN A 122 14.64 -12.44 7.20
C ASN A 122 14.20 -13.64 6.37
N ALA A 123 12.94 -13.63 5.93
CA ALA A 123 12.39 -14.72 5.15
C ALA A 123 13.09 -14.83 3.79
N PHE A 124 13.38 -13.69 3.15
CA PHE A 124 14.15 -13.69 1.90
C PHE A 124 15.52 -14.30 2.11
N SER A 125 16.19 -13.96 3.21
CA SER A 125 17.54 -14.48 3.48
C SER A 125 17.53 -16.00 3.70
N ARG A 126 16.38 -16.56 4.07
CA ARG A 126 16.21 -18.01 4.24
C ARG A 126 15.68 -18.71 2.99
N GLY A 127 15.50 -17.97 1.90
CA GLY A 127 15.07 -18.53 0.63
C GLY A 127 13.56 -18.61 0.43
N THR A 128 12.76 -17.97 1.29
CA THR A 128 11.32 -17.90 1.07
C THR A 128 11.03 -17.14 -0.22
N THR A 129 10.07 -17.64 -1.01
CA THR A 129 9.79 -17.06 -2.32
C THR A 129 8.99 -15.78 -2.22
N ASN A 130 9.08 -14.97 -3.28
CA ASN A 130 8.25 -13.77 -3.42
C ASN A 130 6.77 -14.09 -3.31
N GLU A 131 6.34 -15.15 -3.97
CA GLU A 131 4.93 -15.54 -4.01
C GLU A 131 4.42 -15.91 -2.62
N GLU A 132 5.20 -16.66 -1.88
CA GLU A 132 4.84 -17.07 -0.53
C GLU A 132 4.70 -15.87 0.40
N LEU A 133 5.65 -14.95 0.32
CA LEU A 133 5.62 -13.75 1.14
C LEU A 133 4.48 -12.83 0.74
N ALA A 134 4.21 -12.72 -0.56
CA ALA A 134 3.07 -11.94 -1.03
C ALA A 134 1.76 -12.45 -0.45
N GLU A 135 1.59 -13.77 -0.37
CA GLU A 135 0.40 -14.36 0.23
C GLU A 135 0.29 -14.03 1.72
N ARG A 136 1.40 -14.09 2.44
CA ARG A 136 1.40 -13.73 3.86
C ARG A 136 0.97 -12.29 4.06
N ILE A 137 1.48 -11.38 3.23
CA ILE A 137 1.11 -9.97 3.34
C ILE A 137 -0.34 -9.75 2.93
N ALA A 138 -0.82 -10.45 1.91
CA ALA A 138 -2.21 -10.34 1.50
C ALA A 138 -3.18 -10.79 2.61
N SER A 139 -2.77 -11.74 3.42
CA SER A 139 -3.61 -12.33 4.48
C SER A 139 -3.43 -11.69 5.84
N ALA A 140 -2.40 -10.85 6.02
CA ALA A 140 -2.09 -10.27 7.33
C ALA A 140 -3.15 -9.26 7.74
N ALA A 141 -3.36 -9.12 9.04
CA ALA A 141 -4.27 -8.09 9.56
C ALA A 141 -3.70 -6.71 9.32
N GLU A 142 -4.56 -5.74 9.03
CA GLU A 142 -4.13 -4.35 8.81
C GLU A 142 -3.31 -3.83 9.99
N GLU A 143 -3.73 -4.16 11.20
CA GLU A 143 -3.07 -3.71 12.43
C GLU A 143 -1.65 -4.26 12.56
N GLN A 144 -1.38 -5.39 11.93
CA GLN A 144 -0.04 -5.95 11.92
C GLN A 144 0.84 -5.28 10.89
N LEU A 145 0.25 -4.81 9.79
CA LEU A 145 1.00 -4.20 8.69
C LEU A 145 1.31 -2.74 8.93
N PHE A 146 0.35 -1.99 9.48
CA PHE A 146 0.44 -0.52 9.49
C PHE A 146 0.13 0.09 10.83
N GLU A 147 0.86 1.17 11.12
CA GLU A 147 0.42 2.17 12.10
C GLU A 147 -0.29 3.28 11.33
N LEU A 148 -1.37 3.77 11.91
CA LEU A 148 -2.26 4.70 11.24
C LEU A 148 -2.35 5.99 12.03
N LYS A 149 -2.22 7.12 11.34
CA LYS A 149 -2.33 8.44 11.93
C LYS A 149 -3.21 9.30 11.05
N ARG A 150 -4.18 10.00 11.64
CA ARG A 150 -5.04 10.92 10.92
C ARG A 150 -4.73 12.36 11.29
N ARG A 151 -4.90 13.23 10.32
CA ARG A 151 -4.83 14.68 10.53
C ARG A 151 -6.07 15.36 10.03
#